data_40d0ac88e8f39fde03d821870332eabf
#
_entry.id   40d0ac88e8f39fde03d821870332eabf
#
_cell.length_a   1.000
_cell.length_b   1.000
_cell.length_c   1.000
_cell.angle_alpha   90.00
_cell.angle_beta   90.00
_cell.angle_gamma   90.00
#
_symmetry.space_group_name_H-M   'P 1'
#
loop_
_entity.id
_entity.type
_entity.pdbx_description
1 polymer ?
#
loop_
_entity_poly.entity_id
_entity_poly.type
_entity_poly.pdbx_seq_one_letter_code
_entity_poly.pdbx_strand_id
1 'polypeptide(L)'
;MDLSKIMYISGKPGLYKIVGNNKSSFIVESLLDGKRSPVFLNNKISPLSDIVVVTVDGQVHVEEVFKNILKEYNGQKIDIDTNNEELLFEFMDKMLPNWDREAVTNKDIKKIIQWYNLLIENAIITIEDLKEESEDQKDEADNITEEDKENDSENADKEINE
;
A
#
# COMPACT_ATOMS: atom_id res chain seq x y z
N MET A 1 -0.13 -1.60 -8.19
CA MET A 1 0.89 -1.85 -7.12
C MET A 1 0.60 -3.18 -6.44
N ASP A 2 1.51 -4.15 -6.47
CA ASP A 2 1.34 -5.47 -5.80
C ASP A 2 2.45 -5.69 -4.78
N LEU A 3 2.12 -5.59 -3.49
CA LEU A 3 3.03 -5.77 -2.35
C LEU A 3 2.85 -7.10 -1.63
N SER A 4 2.06 -8.03 -2.17
CA SER A 4 1.75 -9.33 -1.56
C SER A 4 2.96 -10.24 -1.35
N LYS A 5 4.01 -10.08 -2.17
CA LYS A 5 5.27 -10.83 -2.06
C LYS A 5 6.37 -10.11 -1.29
N ILE A 6 6.09 -8.91 -0.81
CA ILE A 6 7.01 -8.11 -0.01
C ILE A 6 6.65 -8.31 1.45
N MET A 7 7.64 -8.71 2.26
CA MET A 7 7.45 -9.10 3.65
C MET A 7 8.20 -8.17 4.60
N TYR A 8 7.50 -7.80 5.67
CA TYR A 8 8.13 -7.28 6.88
C TYR A 8 8.39 -8.45 7.84
N ILE A 9 9.61 -8.55 8.36
CA ILE A 9 10.00 -9.58 9.31
C ILE A 9 10.39 -8.90 10.61
N SER A 10 9.63 -9.15 11.68
CA SER A 10 9.89 -8.56 12.99
C SER A 10 11.29 -8.91 13.49
N GLY A 11 12.04 -7.89 13.94
CA GLY A 11 13.41 -8.06 14.42
C GLY A 11 14.48 -8.11 13.33
N LYS A 12 14.11 -8.01 12.05
CA LYS A 12 15.06 -7.91 10.95
C LYS A 12 14.94 -6.55 10.24
N PRO A 13 16.05 -5.95 9.79
CA PRO A 13 16.01 -4.63 9.15
C PRO A 13 15.48 -4.70 7.71
N GLY A 14 14.81 -3.64 7.28
CA GLY A 14 14.34 -3.46 5.92
C GLY A 14 13.13 -4.34 5.55
N LEU A 15 13.03 -4.63 4.26
CA LEU A 15 11.99 -5.45 3.65
C LEU A 15 12.61 -6.63 2.89
N TYR A 16 11.80 -7.63 2.69
CA TYR A 16 12.20 -8.90 2.07
C TYR A 16 11.22 -9.29 0.97
N LYS A 17 11.74 -9.80 -0.14
CA LYS A 17 10.92 -10.36 -1.22
C LYS A 17 10.93 -11.88 -1.14
N ILE A 18 9.75 -12.52 -1.20
CA ILE A 18 9.66 -13.98 -1.34
C ILE A 18 10.15 -14.36 -2.73
N VAL A 19 11.17 -15.22 -2.79
CA VAL A 19 11.74 -15.75 -4.03
C VAL A 19 11.55 -17.26 -4.18
N GLY A 20 11.09 -17.93 -3.12
CA GLY A 20 10.78 -19.36 -3.13
C GLY A 20 10.09 -19.79 -1.85
N ASN A 21 9.54 -21.00 -1.86
CA ASN A 21 8.91 -21.61 -0.70
C ASN A 21 9.26 -23.09 -0.58
N ASN A 22 9.38 -23.56 0.65
CA ASN A 22 9.49 -24.96 1.02
C ASN A 22 8.31 -25.31 1.95
N LYS A 23 8.17 -26.58 2.33
CA LYS A 23 7.08 -27.05 3.20
C LYS A 23 7.00 -26.35 4.55
N SER A 24 8.14 -25.87 5.10
CA SER A 24 8.25 -25.28 6.44
C SER A 24 8.89 -23.90 6.49
N SER A 25 9.29 -23.34 5.33
CA SER A 25 9.98 -22.07 5.26
C SER A 25 9.76 -21.35 3.93
N PHE A 26 9.88 -20.04 3.96
CA PHE A 26 10.03 -19.22 2.76
C PHE A 26 11.51 -18.93 2.51
N ILE A 27 11.89 -18.87 1.25
CA ILE A 27 13.17 -18.29 0.87
C ILE A 27 12.91 -16.84 0.52
N VAL A 28 13.57 -15.94 1.25
CA VAL A 28 13.43 -14.50 1.06
C VAL A 28 14.73 -13.86 0.64
N GLU A 29 14.62 -12.79 -0.13
CA GLU A 29 15.72 -11.93 -0.56
C GLU A 29 15.58 -10.57 0.09
N SER A 30 16.63 -10.11 0.78
CA SER A 30 16.65 -8.79 1.42
C SER A 30 16.73 -7.69 0.37
N LEU A 31 15.84 -6.69 0.46
CA LEU A 31 15.89 -5.51 -0.41
C LEU A 31 17.04 -4.56 -0.09
N LEU A 32 17.69 -4.71 1.07
CA LEU A 32 18.85 -3.90 1.46
C LEU A 32 20.15 -4.32 0.77
N ASP A 33 20.40 -5.63 0.67
CA ASP A 33 21.69 -6.17 0.24
C ASP A 33 21.61 -7.36 -0.73
N GLY A 34 20.37 -7.73 -1.14
CA GLY A 34 20.12 -8.84 -2.07
C GLY A 34 20.41 -10.23 -1.52
N LYS A 35 20.75 -10.36 -0.24
CA LYS A 35 21.05 -11.67 0.35
C LYS A 35 19.80 -12.51 0.53
N ARG A 36 19.93 -13.79 0.19
CA ARG A 36 18.87 -14.79 0.35
C ARG A 36 19.04 -15.56 1.64
N SER A 37 17.96 -15.81 2.34
CA SER A 37 17.93 -16.60 3.56
C SER A 37 16.59 -17.30 3.73
N PRO A 38 16.58 -18.49 4.40
CA PRO A 38 15.32 -19.12 4.79
C PRO A 38 14.71 -18.39 5.98
N VAL A 39 13.38 -18.24 5.95
CA VAL A 39 12.58 -17.72 7.07
C VAL A 39 11.51 -18.74 7.40
N PHE A 40 11.49 -19.19 8.64
CA PHE A 40 10.57 -20.22 9.08
C PHE A 40 9.19 -19.64 9.43
N LEU A 41 8.14 -20.46 9.29
CA LEU A 41 6.75 -20.03 9.51
C LEU A 41 6.43 -19.62 10.96
N ASN A 42 7.28 -19.96 11.92
CA ASN A 42 7.17 -19.53 13.31
C ASN A 42 7.68 -18.10 13.56
N ASN A 43 8.34 -17.50 12.61
CA ASN A 43 8.76 -16.11 12.71
C ASN A 43 7.54 -15.18 12.50
N LYS A 44 7.57 -14.01 13.14
CA LYS A 44 6.56 -12.97 12.88
C LYS A 44 6.83 -12.33 11.53
N ILE A 45 6.15 -12.82 10.52
CA ILE A 45 6.23 -12.37 9.12
C ILE A 45 4.88 -11.78 8.76
N SER A 46 4.88 -10.60 8.18
CA SER A 46 3.67 -9.94 7.68
C SER A 46 3.88 -9.48 6.25
N PRO A 47 2.98 -9.83 5.32
CA PRO A 47 2.95 -9.19 4.00
C PRO A 47 2.81 -7.68 4.17
N LEU A 48 3.51 -6.92 3.33
CA LEU A 48 3.45 -5.46 3.40
C LEU A 48 2.04 -4.95 3.04
N SER A 49 1.31 -5.68 2.19
CA SER A 49 -0.09 -5.42 1.87
C SER A 49 -1.03 -5.46 3.09
N ASP A 50 -0.69 -6.22 4.14
CA ASP A 50 -1.53 -6.37 5.33
C ASP A 50 -1.22 -5.35 6.42
N ILE A 51 -0.16 -4.55 6.25
CA ILE A 51 0.23 -3.53 7.22
C ILE A 51 -0.67 -2.31 7.09
N VAL A 52 -1.18 -1.87 8.23
CA VAL A 52 -2.07 -0.72 8.33
C VAL A 52 -1.45 0.41 9.16
N VAL A 53 -1.87 1.63 8.85
CA VAL A 53 -1.57 2.84 9.62
C VAL A 53 -2.84 3.29 10.32
N VAL A 54 -2.77 3.53 11.63
CA VAL A 54 -3.91 3.96 12.44
C VAL A 54 -4.25 5.42 12.15
N THR A 55 -5.53 5.71 11.97
CA THR A 55 -6.08 7.04 11.76
C THR A 55 -7.07 7.37 12.87
N VAL A 56 -7.45 8.64 13.04
CA VAL A 56 -8.38 9.07 14.09
C VAL A 56 -9.80 8.49 13.90
N ASP A 57 -10.13 8.02 12.72
CA ASP A 57 -11.42 7.46 12.33
C ASP A 57 -11.35 5.98 11.89
N GLY A 58 -10.21 5.33 12.07
CA GLY A 58 -10.04 3.92 11.74
C GLY A 58 -8.60 3.52 11.40
N GLN A 59 -8.41 2.92 10.25
CA GLN A 59 -7.09 2.51 9.75
C GLN A 59 -7.08 2.46 8.22
N VAL A 60 -5.91 2.68 7.63
CA VAL A 60 -5.68 2.55 6.18
C VAL A 60 -4.51 1.62 5.91
N HIS A 61 -4.52 0.91 4.79
CA HIS A 61 -3.37 0.12 4.38
C HIS A 61 -2.17 1.02 4.07
N VAL A 62 -0.97 0.58 4.44
CA VAL A 62 0.28 1.34 4.19
C VAL A 62 0.49 1.61 2.70
N GLU A 63 -0.08 0.79 1.85
CA GLU A 63 -0.13 0.94 0.39
C GLU A 63 -0.73 2.28 -0.05
N GLU A 64 -1.80 2.71 0.62
CA GLU A 64 -2.44 4.01 0.39
C GLU A 64 -1.49 5.18 0.70
N VAL A 65 -0.74 5.06 1.80
CA VAL A 65 0.29 6.03 2.16
C VAL A 65 1.38 6.06 1.09
N PHE A 66 1.83 4.91 0.60
CA PHE A 66 2.82 4.85 -0.48
C PHE A 66 2.32 5.47 -1.78
N LYS A 67 1.05 5.33 -2.12
CA LYS A 67 0.45 6.00 -3.28
C LYS A 67 0.48 7.52 -3.13
N ASN A 68 0.17 8.03 -1.95
CA ASN A 68 0.24 9.47 -1.67
C ASN A 68 1.68 9.98 -1.76
N ILE A 69 2.65 9.24 -1.22
CA ILE A 69 4.06 9.56 -1.34
C ILE A 69 4.52 9.54 -2.80
N LEU A 70 4.13 8.51 -3.58
CA LEU A 70 4.43 8.41 -5.01
C LEU A 70 3.96 9.64 -5.79
N LYS A 71 2.74 10.12 -5.50
CA LYS A 71 2.17 11.33 -6.12
C LYS A 71 2.98 12.57 -5.75
N GLU A 72 3.26 12.75 -4.46
CA GLU A 72 3.92 13.95 -3.95
C GLU A 72 5.39 14.03 -4.39
N TYR A 73 6.11 12.92 -4.31
CA TYR A 73 7.53 12.85 -4.66
C TYR A 73 7.79 12.45 -6.11
N ASN A 74 6.73 12.29 -6.91
CA ASN A 74 6.81 11.91 -8.33
C ASN A 74 7.70 10.67 -8.57
N GLY A 75 7.58 9.66 -7.72
CA GLY A 75 8.36 8.42 -7.81
C GLY A 75 9.83 8.56 -7.38
N GLN A 76 10.21 9.69 -6.79
CA GLN A 76 11.56 9.89 -6.26
C GLN A 76 11.65 9.45 -4.80
N LYS A 77 12.87 9.21 -4.33
CA LYS A 77 13.15 8.89 -2.92
C LYS A 77 12.86 10.09 -2.02
N ILE A 78 12.48 9.77 -0.78
CA ILE A 78 12.34 10.76 0.28
C ILE A 78 13.71 11.02 0.88
N ASP A 79 14.14 12.27 0.90
CA ASP A 79 15.37 12.75 1.52
C ASP A 79 15.03 13.83 2.55
N ILE A 80 14.65 13.39 3.76
CA ILE A 80 14.41 14.26 4.91
C ILE A 80 15.21 13.79 6.10
N ASP A 81 15.56 14.69 7.01
CA ASP A 81 16.22 14.31 8.27
C ASP A 81 15.25 13.56 9.19
N THR A 82 15.35 12.24 9.18
CA THR A 82 14.49 11.37 9.99
C THR A 82 14.79 11.43 11.50
N ASN A 83 15.82 12.16 11.95
CA ASN A 83 16.06 12.40 13.37
C ASN A 83 15.32 13.66 13.90
N ASN A 84 14.80 14.47 12.98
CA ASN A 84 13.99 15.62 13.32
C ASN A 84 12.51 15.20 13.40
N GLU A 85 11.96 15.20 14.63
CA GLU A 85 10.57 14.81 14.90
C GLU A 85 9.55 15.72 14.21
N GLU A 86 9.83 17.02 14.15
CA GLU A 86 8.94 17.99 13.52
C GLU A 86 8.79 17.70 12.01
N LEU A 87 9.90 17.40 11.33
CA LEU A 87 9.87 17.02 9.90
C LEU A 87 9.14 15.70 9.66
N LEU A 88 9.23 14.75 10.60
CA LEU A 88 8.46 13.50 10.50
C LEU A 88 6.96 13.74 10.60
N PHE A 89 6.54 14.63 11.51
CA PHE A 89 5.13 14.97 11.68
C PHE A 89 4.59 15.76 10.49
N GLU A 90 5.33 16.75 10.00
CA GLU A 90 4.98 17.49 8.80
C GLU A 90 4.84 16.57 7.58
N PHE A 91 5.74 15.59 7.45
CA PHE A 91 5.66 14.58 6.41
C PHE A 91 4.37 13.76 6.53
N MET A 92 4.03 13.26 7.72
CA MET A 92 2.81 12.48 7.91
C MET A 92 1.55 13.31 7.72
N ASP A 93 1.52 14.54 8.22
CA ASP A 93 0.40 15.47 8.03
C ASP A 93 0.09 15.72 6.54
N LYS A 94 1.12 15.70 5.72
CA LYS A 94 0.99 15.86 4.27
C LYS A 94 0.56 14.57 3.56
N MET A 95 1.09 13.42 3.99
CA MET A 95 0.84 12.13 3.34
C MET A 95 -0.47 11.48 3.79
N LEU A 96 -0.87 11.66 5.05
CA LEU A 96 -2.06 11.09 5.65
C LEU A 96 -2.64 12.05 6.70
N PRO A 97 -3.38 13.11 6.31
CA PRO A 97 -3.80 14.19 7.22
C PRO A 97 -4.56 13.76 8.49
N ASN A 98 -5.26 12.62 8.43
CA ASN A 98 -6.03 12.06 9.55
C ASN A 98 -5.31 10.96 10.34
N TRP A 99 -3.97 10.88 10.25
CA TRP A 99 -3.21 9.91 11.03
C TRP A 99 -3.35 10.14 12.55
N ASP A 100 -3.36 9.06 13.33
CA ASP A 100 -3.48 9.15 14.79
C ASP A 100 -2.10 9.37 15.41
N ARG A 101 -1.88 10.60 15.93
CA ARG A 101 -0.59 11.02 16.53
C ARG A 101 -0.27 10.31 17.84
N GLU A 102 -1.26 9.72 18.51
CA GLU A 102 -1.06 8.97 19.75
C GLU A 102 -0.68 7.50 19.47
N ALA A 103 -1.23 6.94 18.39
CA ALA A 103 -1.03 5.54 18.03
C ALA A 103 0.21 5.31 17.13
N VAL A 104 0.52 6.24 16.22
CA VAL A 104 1.65 6.13 15.28
C VAL A 104 2.88 6.83 15.84
N THR A 105 3.94 6.09 16.05
CA THR A 105 5.18 6.59 16.66
C THR A 105 6.17 7.14 15.62
N ASN A 106 7.16 7.93 16.06
CA ASN A 106 8.27 8.37 15.21
C ASN A 106 9.00 7.21 14.54
N LYS A 107 9.12 6.06 15.23
CA LYS A 107 9.72 4.84 14.68
C LYS A 107 8.91 4.27 13.53
N ASP A 108 7.59 4.34 13.61
CA ASP A 108 6.70 3.86 12.55
C ASP A 108 6.80 4.76 11.31
N ILE A 109 6.86 6.08 11.49
CA ILE A 109 7.06 7.02 10.39
C ILE A 109 8.41 6.79 9.70
N LYS A 110 9.48 6.61 10.47
CA LYS A 110 10.81 6.27 9.93
C LYS A 110 10.78 4.97 9.10
N LYS A 111 10.05 3.95 9.57
CA LYS A 111 9.87 2.71 8.82
C LYS A 111 9.14 2.94 7.49
N ILE A 112 8.06 3.70 7.50
CA ILE A 112 7.30 4.03 6.27
C ILE A 112 8.22 4.69 5.24
N ILE A 113 9.01 5.68 5.65
CA ILE A 113 9.97 6.37 4.79
C ILE A 113 11.02 5.40 4.25
N GLN A 114 11.62 4.59 5.12
CA GLN A 114 12.64 3.60 4.75
C GLN A 114 12.07 2.54 3.79
N TRP A 115 10.89 2.04 4.06
CA TRP A 115 10.22 1.05 3.20
C TRP A 115 9.91 1.61 1.83
N TYR A 116 9.35 2.82 1.76
CA TYR A 116 9.09 3.49 0.49
C TYR A 116 10.39 3.63 -0.32
N ASN A 117 11.46 4.13 0.30
CA ASN A 117 12.74 4.30 -0.38
C ASN A 117 13.31 2.96 -0.90
N LEU A 118 13.19 1.87 -0.12
CA LEU A 118 13.59 0.53 -0.56
C LEU A 118 12.77 0.03 -1.75
N LEU A 119 11.46 0.27 -1.74
CA LEU A 119 10.57 -0.13 -2.83
C LEU A 119 10.92 0.62 -4.14
N ILE A 120 11.21 1.92 -4.06
CA ILE A 120 11.66 2.73 -5.22
C ILE A 120 13.02 2.27 -5.71
N GLU A 121 14.01 2.10 -4.82
CA GLU A 121 15.37 1.66 -5.18
C GLU A 121 15.40 0.31 -5.89
N ASN A 122 14.52 -0.60 -5.51
CA ASN A 122 14.40 -1.93 -6.10
C ASN A 122 13.39 -2.00 -7.25
N ALA A 123 12.86 -0.87 -7.70
CA ALA A 123 11.85 -0.76 -8.77
C ALA A 123 10.62 -1.67 -8.55
N ILE A 124 10.23 -1.86 -7.28
CA ILE A 124 9.04 -2.65 -6.90
C ILE A 124 7.78 -1.81 -7.08
N ILE A 125 7.87 -0.51 -6.77
CA ILE A 125 6.84 0.47 -7.05
C ILE A 125 7.39 1.56 -7.96
N THR A 126 6.56 2.06 -8.87
CA THR A 126 6.92 3.09 -9.85
C THR A 126 5.77 4.09 -10.00
N ILE A 127 6.03 5.24 -10.58
CA ILE A 127 4.99 6.25 -10.85
C ILE A 127 3.91 5.71 -11.79
N GLU A 128 4.20 4.68 -12.57
CA GLU A 128 3.27 4.04 -13.49
C GLU A 128 2.17 3.26 -12.77
N ASP A 129 2.44 2.73 -11.57
CA ASP A 129 1.44 2.09 -10.71
C ASP A 129 0.23 2.98 -10.39
N LEU A 130 0.41 4.31 -10.42
CA LEU A 130 -0.68 5.28 -10.23
C LEU A 130 -1.58 5.43 -11.46
N LYS A 131 -1.06 5.13 -12.66
CA LYS A 131 -1.80 5.28 -13.92
C LYS A 131 -2.71 4.08 -14.18
N GLU A 132 -2.24 2.88 -13.87
CA GLU A 132 -3.00 1.63 -14.04
C GLU A 132 -4.29 1.64 -13.22
N GLU A 133 -4.25 2.13 -11.96
CA GLU A 133 -5.45 2.21 -11.10
C GLU A 133 -6.47 3.26 -11.57
N SER A 134 -6.05 4.30 -12.29
CA SER A 134 -6.97 5.31 -12.83
C SER A 134 -7.74 4.80 -14.05
N GLU A 135 -7.24 3.79 -14.73
CA GLU A 135 -7.89 3.13 -15.86
C GLU A 135 -8.89 2.06 -15.37
N ASP A 136 -8.52 1.26 -14.35
CA ASP A 136 -9.42 0.26 -13.76
C ASP A 136 -10.67 0.89 -13.11
N GLN A 137 -10.55 2.09 -12.50
CA GLN A 137 -11.70 2.81 -11.94
C GLN A 137 -12.63 3.43 -13.00
N LYS A 138 -12.15 3.65 -14.22
CA LYS A 138 -13.01 4.12 -15.31
C LYS A 138 -13.87 3.00 -15.89
N ASP A 139 -13.32 1.80 -16.00
CA ASP A 139 -14.04 0.65 -16.54
C ASP A 139 -15.13 0.16 -15.58
N GLU A 140 -14.94 0.28 -14.26
CA GLU A 140 -15.99 -0.01 -13.28
C GLU A 140 -17.11 1.06 -13.25
N ALA A 141 -16.78 2.34 -13.45
CA ALA A 141 -17.76 3.42 -13.48
C ALA A 141 -18.63 3.40 -14.75
N ASP A 142 -18.06 3.00 -15.88
CA ASP A 142 -18.80 2.86 -17.15
C ASP A 142 -19.73 1.63 -17.15
N ASN A 143 -19.40 0.58 -16.39
CA ASN A 143 -20.23 -0.63 -16.30
C ASN A 143 -21.46 -0.47 -15.40
N ILE A 144 -21.41 0.42 -14.39
CA ILE A 144 -22.55 0.71 -13.50
C ILE A 144 -23.62 1.54 -14.19
N THR A 145 -23.24 2.38 -15.17
CA THR A 145 -24.19 3.22 -15.90
C THR A 145 -24.97 2.49 -17.01
N GLU A 146 -24.55 1.32 -17.44
CA GLU A 146 -25.28 0.53 -18.43
C GLU A 146 -26.31 -0.41 -17.81
N GLU A 147 -26.10 -0.92 -16.58
CA GLU A 147 -27.08 -1.78 -15.90
C GLU A 147 -28.31 -1.01 -15.38
N ASP A 148 -28.17 0.26 -15.01
CA ASP A 148 -29.30 1.09 -14.55
C ASP A 148 -30.25 1.55 -15.69
N LYS A 149 -29.83 1.42 -16.95
CA LYS A 149 -30.66 1.80 -18.11
C LYS A 149 -31.54 0.67 -18.67
N GLU A 150 -31.20 -0.58 -18.38
CA GLU A 150 -32.03 -1.72 -18.84
C GLU A 150 -33.19 -2.05 -17.90
N ASN A 151 -33.15 -1.60 -16.64
CA ASN A 151 -34.20 -1.92 -15.67
C ASN A 151 -35.39 -0.94 -15.66
N ASP A 152 -35.30 0.19 -16.35
CA ASP A 152 -36.39 1.20 -16.39
C ASP A 152 -37.30 1.05 -17.59
N SER A 153 -37.02 0.15 -18.53
CA SER A 153 -37.83 -0.07 -19.74
C SER A 153 -38.83 -1.24 -19.65
N GLU A 154 -38.75 -2.10 -18.62
CA GLU A 154 -39.64 -3.26 -18.48
C GLU A 154 -40.88 -3.00 -17.58
N ASN A 155 -40.94 -1.87 -16.89
CA ASN A 155 -42.06 -1.56 -15.97
C ASN A 155 -43.15 -0.60 -16.52
N ALA A 156 -43.04 -0.20 -17.77
CA ALA A 156 -43.97 0.74 -18.39
C ALA A 156 -45.15 0.07 -19.17
N ASP A 157 -45.16 -1.26 -19.37
CA ASP A 157 -46.08 -1.95 -20.24
C ASP A 157 -47.15 -2.83 -19.54
N LYS A 158 -47.40 -2.63 -18.22
CA LYS A 158 -48.38 -3.46 -17.48
C LYS A 158 -49.59 -2.72 -16.87
N GLU A 159 -49.86 -1.47 -17.21
CA GLU A 159 -51.01 -0.74 -16.70
C GLU A 159 -51.90 -0.14 -17.82
N ILE A 160 -52.19 -0.88 -18.89
CA ILE A 160 -53.33 -0.53 -19.77
C ILE A 160 -54.03 -1.82 -20.19
N ASN A 161 -54.91 -2.34 -19.32
CA ASN A 161 -56.07 -3.15 -19.71
C ASN A 161 -56.92 -3.49 -18.48
N GLU A 162 -57.80 -2.56 -18.17
CA GLU A 162 -59.16 -2.86 -17.65
C GLU A 162 -60.06 -1.67 -17.97
#